data_d4fb07380bfd4518786f40be6d1910c8
#
_entry.id   d4fb07380bfd4518786f40be6d1910c8
#
_cell.length_a   1.000
_cell.length_b   1.000
_cell.length_c   1.000
_cell.angle_alpha   90.00
_cell.angle_beta   90.00
_cell.angle_gamma   90.00
#
_symmetry.space_group_name_H-M   'P 1'
#
loop_
_entity.id
_entity.type
_entity.pdbx_description
1 polymer ?
#
loop_
_entity_poly.entity_id
_entity_poly.type
_entity_poly.pdbx_seq_one_letter_code
_entity_poly.pdbx_strand_id
1 'polypeptide(L)'
;MILEKRRVGSKINTNIVSKIIKDVKKNKQKALLKYEKKFSNNSKIKPSNNEINNSIKLLDPKIKQAIDFAYSRILKFHSLQKTKNIKYLDNQNNKIEYRYIPIQSVGIYVPANLPSTLLMNAIPAKKIARVKRVVLANPRLNGKLNPAVMYAAKKCGISEIISVGGSQAIASLAYIQKVNKIIGPG
;
A
#
# COMPACT_ATOMS: atom_id res chain seq x y z
N MET A 1 -8.37 -18.52 -28.04
CA MET A 1 -7.92 -17.42 -27.18
C MET A 1 -6.40 -17.44 -27.17
N ILE A 2 -5.75 -16.54 -27.89
CA ILE A 2 -4.30 -16.46 -28.00
C ILE A 2 -3.81 -15.65 -26.80
N LEU A 3 -3.13 -16.29 -25.87
CA LEU A 3 -2.45 -15.59 -24.77
C LEU A 3 -1.22 -14.89 -25.38
N GLU A 4 -1.27 -13.57 -25.51
CA GLU A 4 -0.09 -12.79 -25.90
C GLU A 4 1.05 -13.05 -24.90
N LYS A 5 2.19 -13.49 -25.39
CA LYS A 5 3.42 -13.61 -24.60
C LYS A 5 3.74 -12.22 -24.03
N ARG A 6 3.65 -12.05 -22.71
CA ARG A 6 4.12 -10.84 -22.03
C ARG A 6 5.56 -10.56 -22.46
N ARG A 7 5.79 -9.40 -23.06
CA ARG A 7 7.14 -8.94 -23.37
C ARG A 7 7.90 -8.82 -22.06
N VAL A 8 8.90 -9.65 -21.86
CA VAL A 8 9.83 -9.53 -20.72
C VAL A 8 10.57 -8.21 -20.91
N GLY A 9 10.41 -7.30 -19.96
CA GLY A 9 11.05 -5.99 -19.97
C GLY A 9 12.57 -6.12 -20.14
N SER A 10 13.20 -5.12 -20.74
CA SER A 10 14.60 -5.18 -21.13
C SER A 10 15.52 -5.60 -19.95
N LYS A 11 16.47 -6.49 -20.18
CA LYS A 11 17.46 -7.00 -19.19
C LYS A 11 18.20 -5.88 -18.42
N ILE A 12 18.29 -4.68 -18.99
CA ILE A 12 18.99 -3.52 -18.43
C ILE A 12 18.32 -3.03 -17.15
N ASN A 13 16.99 -2.93 -17.11
CA ASN A 13 16.26 -2.47 -15.92
C ASN A 13 16.31 -3.49 -14.77
N THR A 14 16.36 -4.78 -15.07
CA THR A 14 16.42 -5.85 -14.06
C THR A 14 17.67 -5.76 -13.21
N ASN A 15 18.83 -5.46 -13.82
CA ASN A 15 20.11 -5.35 -13.09
C ASN A 15 20.12 -4.17 -12.12
N ILE A 16 19.61 -3.00 -12.55
CA ILE A 16 19.54 -1.81 -11.71
C ILE A 16 18.60 -2.05 -10.53
N VAL A 17 17.40 -2.58 -10.78
CA VAL A 17 16.42 -2.92 -9.75
C VAL A 17 16.99 -3.92 -8.76
N SER A 18 17.63 -4.99 -9.23
CA SER A 18 18.27 -6.01 -8.39
C SER A 18 19.35 -5.40 -7.48
N LYS A 19 20.17 -4.48 -8.01
CA LYS A 19 21.19 -3.77 -7.24
C LYS A 19 20.57 -2.91 -6.13
N ILE A 20 19.51 -2.16 -6.44
CA ILE A 20 18.79 -1.34 -5.46
C ILE A 20 18.21 -2.22 -4.35
N ILE A 21 17.54 -3.31 -4.70
CA ILE A 21 16.92 -4.22 -3.74
C ILE A 21 17.98 -4.83 -2.82
N LYS A 22 19.10 -5.32 -3.37
CA LYS A 22 20.21 -5.87 -2.58
C LYS A 22 20.80 -4.84 -1.63
N ASP A 23 21.00 -3.60 -2.08
CA ASP A 23 21.55 -2.51 -1.27
C ASP A 23 20.58 -2.15 -0.12
N VAL A 24 19.29 -1.98 -0.40
CA VAL A 24 18.27 -1.72 0.65
C VAL A 24 18.15 -2.89 1.62
N LYS A 25 18.22 -4.14 1.14
CA LYS A 25 18.22 -5.33 2.00
C LYS A 25 19.40 -5.32 2.97
N LYS A 26 20.62 -4.96 2.51
CA LYS A 26 21.84 -4.92 3.32
C LYS A 26 21.93 -3.69 4.21
N ASN A 27 21.81 -2.50 3.62
CA ASN A 27 22.11 -1.21 4.26
C ASN A 27 20.86 -0.46 4.78
N LYS A 28 19.66 -1.09 4.66
CA LYS A 28 18.40 -0.62 5.27
C LYS A 28 18.13 0.88 5.01
N GLN A 29 17.91 1.62 6.08
CA GLN A 29 17.53 3.04 6.04
C GLN A 29 18.57 3.92 5.32
N LYS A 30 19.87 3.61 5.46
CA LYS A 30 20.94 4.36 4.80
C LYS A 30 20.84 4.27 3.27
N ALA A 31 20.63 3.06 2.75
CA ALA A 31 20.43 2.86 1.32
C ALA A 31 19.14 3.51 0.81
N LEU A 32 18.05 3.37 1.58
CA LEU A 32 16.77 3.97 1.23
C LEU A 32 16.88 5.50 1.07
N LEU A 33 17.51 6.19 2.02
CA LEU A 33 17.76 7.63 1.97
C LEU A 33 18.64 8.02 0.76
N LYS A 34 19.69 7.24 0.50
CA LYS A 34 20.58 7.44 -0.66
C LYS A 34 19.80 7.43 -1.97
N TYR A 35 18.93 6.44 -2.17
CA TYR A 35 18.16 6.33 -3.41
C TYR A 35 17.04 7.37 -3.51
N GLU A 36 16.34 7.67 -2.40
CA GLU A 36 15.34 8.74 -2.40
C GLU A 36 15.96 10.10 -2.68
N LYS A 37 17.11 10.40 -2.11
CA LYS A 37 17.86 11.65 -2.43
C LYS A 37 18.27 11.68 -3.90
N LYS A 38 18.74 10.54 -4.45
CA LYS A 38 19.19 10.45 -5.83
C LYS A 38 18.06 10.59 -6.85
N PHE A 39 16.91 9.94 -6.62
CA PHE A 39 15.84 9.82 -7.63
C PHE A 39 14.71 10.84 -7.44
N SER A 40 14.46 11.27 -6.22
CA SER A 40 13.32 12.12 -5.87
C SER A 40 13.71 13.41 -5.16
N ASN A 41 15.02 13.65 -4.98
CA ASN A 41 15.55 14.74 -4.16
C ASN A 41 14.87 14.85 -2.79
N ASN A 42 14.50 13.69 -2.20
CA ASN A 42 13.76 13.60 -0.95
C ASN A 42 14.66 13.05 0.16
N SER A 43 14.80 13.81 1.25
CA SER A 43 15.52 13.38 2.46
C SER A 43 14.59 13.02 3.61
N LYS A 44 13.26 13.26 3.46
CA LYS A 44 12.27 13.07 4.53
C LYS A 44 11.35 11.90 4.21
N ILE A 45 11.75 10.70 4.63
CA ILE A 45 11.04 9.46 4.34
C ILE A 45 9.72 9.32 5.11
N LYS A 46 9.70 9.70 6.40
CA LYS A 46 8.49 9.63 7.23
C LYS A 46 7.87 11.02 7.38
N PRO A 47 6.71 11.29 6.77
CA PRO A 47 6.01 12.54 7.00
C PRO A 47 5.47 12.60 8.43
N SER A 48 5.45 13.79 9.02
CA SER A 48 4.80 14.01 10.31
C SER A 48 3.26 14.11 10.15
N ASN A 49 2.53 13.87 11.24
CA ASN A 49 1.06 14.05 11.23
C ASN A 49 0.64 15.46 10.87
N ASN A 50 1.40 16.48 11.30
CA ASN A 50 1.15 17.88 10.94
C ASN A 50 1.32 18.10 9.43
N GLU A 51 2.36 17.53 8.82
CA GLU A 51 2.59 17.62 7.40
C GLU A 51 1.48 16.93 6.58
N ILE A 52 1.03 15.76 7.03
CA ILE A 52 -0.10 15.05 6.41
C ILE A 52 -1.37 15.88 6.51
N ASN A 53 -1.70 16.40 7.69
CA ASN A 53 -2.90 17.22 7.90
C ASN A 53 -2.85 18.52 7.10
N ASN A 54 -1.71 19.19 7.03
CA ASN A 54 -1.54 20.40 6.24
C ASN A 54 -1.67 20.11 4.74
N SER A 55 -1.14 18.97 4.26
CA SER A 55 -1.36 18.53 2.88
C SER A 55 -2.86 18.35 2.60
N ILE A 56 -3.60 17.68 3.49
CA ILE A 56 -5.05 17.43 3.33
C ILE A 56 -5.86 18.73 3.27
N LYS A 57 -5.45 19.79 4.00
CA LYS A 57 -6.13 21.09 3.95
C LYS A 57 -6.09 21.75 2.56
N LEU A 58 -5.12 21.38 1.73
CA LEU A 58 -4.98 21.87 0.36
C LEU A 58 -5.82 21.08 -0.66
N LEU A 59 -6.58 20.08 -0.20
CA LEU A 59 -7.38 19.25 -1.10
C LEU A 59 -8.62 20.02 -1.58
N ASP A 60 -8.79 20.07 -2.90
CA ASP A 60 -9.99 20.59 -3.54
C ASP A 60 -11.25 19.88 -2.99
N PRO A 61 -12.31 20.61 -2.59
CA PRO A 61 -13.54 20.04 -2.07
C PRO A 61 -14.24 19.07 -3.06
N LYS A 62 -14.17 19.33 -4.37
CA LYS A 62 -14.74 18.44 -5.39
C LYS A 62 -14.00 17.10 -5.45
N ILE A 63 -12.67 17.14 -5.38
CA ILE A 63 -11.83 15.93 -5.34
C ILE A 63 -12.10 15.16 -4.04
N LYS A 64 -12.26 15.85 -2.92
CA LYS A 64 -12.64 15.23 -1.64
C LYS A 64 -13.97 14.49 -1.76
N GLN A 65 -15.01 15.12 -2.32
CA GLN A 65 -16.31 14.49 -2.55
C GLN A 65 -16.20 13.26 -3.47
N ALA A 66 -15.42 13.34 -4.55
CA ALA A 66 -15.18 12.22 -5.45
C ALA A 66 -14.51 11.03 -4.74
N ILE A 67 -13.53 11.29 -3.85
CA ILE A 67 -12.90 10.24 -3.03
C ILE A 67 -13.92 9.64 -2.06
N ASP A 68 -14.76 10.45 -1.43
CA ASP A 68 -15.80 9.98 -0.50
C ASP A 68 -16.83 9.10 -1.21
N PHE A 69 -17.24 9.49 -2.40
CA PHE A 69 -18.14 8.70 -3.25
C PHE A 69 -17.50 7.38 -3.67
N ALA A 70 -16.27 7.40 -4.19
CA ALA A 70 -15.54 6.19 -4.57
C ALA A 70 -15.34 5.26 -3.36
N TYR A 71 -14.96 5.79 -2.20
CA TYR A 71 -14.79 5.03 -0.97
C TYR A 71 -16.07 4.25 -0.61
N SER A 72 -17.22 4.92 -0.62
CA SER A 72 -18.49 4.29 -0.25
C SER A 72 -18.87 3.14 -1.18
N ARG A 73 -18.67 3.32 -2.48
CA ARG A 73 -18.96 2.29 -3.51
C ARG A 73 -18.02 1.08 -3.37
N ILE A 74 -16.72 1.33 -3.24
CA ILE A 74 -15.72 0.28 -3.08
C ILE A 74 -15.98 -0.51 -1.78
N LEU A 75 -16.27 0.20 -0.69
CA LEU A 75 -16.60 -0.43 0.60
C LEU A 75 -17.84 -1.31 0.49
N LYS A 76 -18.92 -0.80 -0.14
CA LYS A 76 -20.16 -1.56 -0.34
C LYS A 76 -19.89 -2.85 -1.12
N PHE A 77 -19.19 -2.77 -2.25
CA PHE A 77 -18.86 -3.94 -3.06
C PHE A 77 -18.04 -4.97 -2.29
N HIS A 78 -16.93 -4.56 -1.67
CA HIS A 78 -16.07 -5.49 -0.96
C HIS A 78 -16.69 -6.04 0.33
N SER A 79 -17.69 -5.37 0.90
CA SER A 79 -18.44 -5.91 2.04
C SER A 79 -19.19 -7.22 1.69
N LEU A 80 -19.57 -7.40 0.43
CA LEU A 80 -20.20 -8.63 -0.08
C LEU A 80 -19.23 -9.81 -0.16
N GLN A 81 -17.92 -9.54 -0.19
CA GLN A 81 -16.86 -10.55 -0.29
C GLN A 81 -16.39 -11.05 1.09
N LYS A 82 -17.04 -10.58 2.15
CA LYS A 82 -16.65 -10.97 3.51
C LYS A 82 -16.96 -12.44 3.73
N THR A 83 -15.92 -13.23 4.01
CA THR A 83 -16.02 -14.65 4.33
C THR A 83 -16.48 -14.88 5.77
N LYS A 84 -17.24 -15.97 5.98
CA LYS A 84 -17.67 -16.40 7.30
C LYS A 84 -16.88 -17.65 7.73
N ASN A 85 -16.52 -17.71 9.00
CA ASN A 85 -15.99 -18.94 9.56
C ASN A 85 -17.08 -20.03 9.53
N ILE A 86 -16.67 -21.26 9.26
CA ILE A 86 -17.54 -22.43 9.27
C ILE A 86 -17.25 -23.21 10.53
N LYS A 87 -18.29 -23.59 11.25
CA LYS A 87 -18.23 -24.52 12.38
C LYS A 87 -19.22 -25.64 12.07
N TYR A 88 -18.74 -26.87 12.14
CA TYR A 88 -19.51 -28.04 11.87
C TYR A 88 -19.28 -29.04 12.98
N LEU A 89 -20.37 -29.67 13.47
CA LEU A 89 -20.38 -30.76 14.39
C LEU A 89 -21.02 -31.97 13.65
N ASP A 90 -20.30 -33.06 13.56
CA ASP A 90 -20.83 -34.27 12.93
C ASP A 90 -21.69 -35.11 13.89
N ASN A 91 -22.28 -36.19 13.38
CA ASN A 91 -23.14 -37.06 14.14
C ASN A 91 -22.39 -37.88 15.23
N GLN A 92 -21.05 -37.82 15.23
CA GLN A 92 -20.17 -38.47 16.21
C GLN A 92 -19.58 -37.48 17.20
N ASN A 93 -20.09 -36.25 17.24
CA ASN A 93 -19.60 -35.11 18.04
C ASN A 93 -18.18 -34.63 17.69
N ASN A 94 -17.67 -34.93 16.50
CA ASN A 94 -16.43 -34.36 16.03
C ASN A 94 -16.67 -32.91 15.59
N LYS A 95 -15.85 -31.97 16.12
CA LYS A 95 -15.93 -30.55 15.84
C LYS A 95 -14.93 -30.16 14.78
N ILE A 96 -15.43 -29.70 13.64
CA ILE A 96 -14.60 -29.20 12.53
C ILE A 96 -14.80 -27.69 12.40
N GLU A 97 -13.70 -26.94 12.38
CA GLU A 97 -13.72 -25.48 12.20
C GLU A 97 -12.85 -25.06 11.01
N TYR A 98 -13.42 -24.25 10.12
CA TYR A 98 -12.68 -23.54 9.08
C TYR A 98 -12.67 -22.06 9.42
N ARG A 99 -11.47 -21.48 9.63
CA ARG A 99 -11.30 -20.11 10.09
C ARG A 99 -10.58 -19.27 9.05
N TYR A 100 -11.15 -18.10 8.74
CA TYR A 100 -10.48 -17.07 7.98
C TYR A 100 -9.76 -16.13 8.94
N ILE A 101 -8.43 -16.12 8.88
CA ILE A 101 -7.59 -15.30 9.75
C ILE A 101 -6.89 -14.25 8.88
N PRO A 102 -7.00 -12.93 9.18
CA PRO A 102 -6.28 -11.91 8.45
C PRO A 102 -4.77 -12.06 8.63
N ILE A 103 -4.00 -11.79 7.57
CA ILE A 103 -2.55 -11.65 7.68
C ILE A 103 -2.22 -10.47 8.61
N GLN A 104 -1.06 -10.51 9.24
CA GLN A 104 -0.71 -9.52 10.28
C GLN A 104 -0.47 -8.12 9.71
N SER A 105 0.15 -8.03 8.53
CA SER A 105 0.52 -6.74 7.93
C SER A 105 0.53 -6.74 6.41
N VAL A 106 0.19 -5.59 5.84
CA VAL A 106 0.20 -5.32 4.39
C VAL A 106 0.96 -4.03 4.11
N GLY A 107 1.84 -4.06 3.12
CA GLY A 107 2.41 -2.88 2.51
C GLY A 107 1.64 -2.54 1.23
N ILE A 108 1.17 -1.30 1.12
CA ILE A 108 0.49 -0.80 -0.07
C ILE A 108 1.43 0.18 -0.78
N TYR A 109 1.81 -0.14 -2.01
CA TYR A 109 2.51 0.81 -2.87
C TYR A 109 1.52 1.56 -3.74
N VAL A 110 1.59 2.89 -3.70
CA VAL A 110 0.72 3.78 -4.49
C VAL A 110 1.60 4.77 -5.22
N PRO A 111 1.50 4.87 -6.57
CA PRO A 111 2.13 5.93 -7.33
C PRO A 111 1.71 7.32 -6.83
N ALA A 112 2.50 8.34 -7.14
CA ALA A 112 2.43 9.66 -6.50
C ALA A 112 1.03 10.28 -6.40
N ASN A 113 0.16 10.08 -7.39
CA ASN A 113 -1.11 10.81 -7.55
C ASN A 113 -2.34 9.90 -7.78
N LEU A 114 -2.34 8.66 -7.29
CA LEU A 114 -3.42 7.71 -7.53
C LEU A 114 -4.19 7.33 -6.26
N PRO A 115 -5.08 8.20 -5.74
CA PRO A 115 -5.90 7.88 -4.56
C PRO A 115 -6.84 6.70 -4.79
N SER A 116 -7.28 6.46 -6.03
CA SER A 116 -8.09 5.29 -6.41
C SER A 116 -7.35 3.98 -6.17
N THR A 117 -6.07 3.89 -6.53
CA THR A 117 -5.23 2.73 -6.24
C THR A 117 -5.15 2.46 -4.74
N LEU A 118 -5.03 3.53 -3.92
CA LEU A 118 -5.04 3.37 -2.48
C LEU A 118 -6.38 2.80 -1.99
N LEU A 119 -7.51 3.37 -2.40
CA LEU A 119 -8.83 2.92 -1.98
C LEU A 119 -9.08 1.45 -2.34
N MET A 120 -8.75 1.05 -3.58
CA MET A 120 -8.94 -0.32 -4.07
C MET A 120 -8.13 -1.37 -3.29
N ASN A 121 -7.00 -0.99 -2.70
CA ASN A 121 -6.16 -1.89 -1.92
C ASN A 121 -6.41 -1.77 -0.41
N ALA A 122 -6.59 -0.56 0.10
CA ALA A 122 -6.71 -0.29 1.51
C ALA A 122 -8.06 -0.72 2.10
N ILE A 123 -9.16 -0.53 1.35
CA ILE A 123 -10.50 -0.88 1.83
C ILE A 123 -10.62 -2.39 2.04
N PRO A 124 -10.29 -3.28 1.07
CA PRO A 124 -10.30 -4.72 1.30
C PRO A 124 -9.41 -5.13 2.47
N ALA A 125 -8.18 -4.61 2.53
CA ALA A 125 -7.22 -4.98 3.57
C ALA A 125 -7.66 -4.50 4.96
N LYS A 126 -7.96 -3.20 5.12
CA LYS A 126 -8.17 -2.60 6.44
C LYS A 126 -9.60 -2.71 6.93
N LYS A 127 -10.61 -2.55 6.04
CA LYS A 127 -12.02 -2.49 6.42
C LYS A 127 -12.72 -3.85 6.35
N ILE A 128 -12.37 -4.67 5.39
CA ILE A 128 -13.03 -5.98 5.16
C ILE A 128 -12.25 -7.10 5.86
N ALA A 129 -10.99 -7.32 5.48
CA ALA A 129 -10.13 -8.35 6.06
C ALA A 129 -9.62 -8.00 7.47
N ARG A 130 -9.73 -6.72 7.89
CA ARG A 130 -9.32 -6.24 9.22
C ARG A 130 -7.83 -6.47 9.53
N VAL A 131 -6.98 -6.33 8.53
CA VAL A 131 -5.53 -6.38 8.71
C VAL A 131 -5.11 -5.32 9.72
N LYS A 132 -4.41 -5.75 10.78
CA LYS A 132 -4.06 -4.87 11.90
C LYS A 132 -3.12 -3.75 11.47
N ARG A 133 -2.03 -4.08 10.77
CA ARG A 133 -1.00 -3.15 10.35
C ARG A 133 -1.01 -2.96 8.83
N VAL A 134 -1.19 -1.72 8.38
CA VAL A 134 -1.10 -1.35 6.96
C VAL A 134 -0.11 -0.21 6.81
N VAL A 135 0.92 -0.40 5.99
CA VAL A 135 1.96 0.58 5.68
C VAL A 135 1.76 1.08 4.26
N LEU A 136 1.58 2.38 4.09
CA LEU A 136 1.51 3.03 2.79
C LEU A 136 2.89 3.51 2.34
N ALA A 137 3.34 3.10 1.16
CA ALA A 137 4.45 3.70 0.45
C ALA A 137 3.92 4.57 -0.68
N ASN A 138 4.14 5.90 -0.59
CA ASN A 138 3.68 6.87 -1.59
C ASN A 138 4.75 7.93 -1.78
N PRO A 139 5.37 8.06 -2.97
CA PRO A 139 6.42 9.04 -3.21
C PRO A 139 5.88 10.46 -3.14
N ARG A 140 6.77 11.39 -2.81
CA ARG A 140 6.50 12.82 -2.96
C ARG A 140 6.55 13.21 -4.43
N LEU A 141 5.75 14.16 -4.81
CA LEU A 141 5.81 14.82 -6.12
C LEU A 141 6.34 16.22 -5.90
N ASN A 142 7.48 16.55 -6.51
CA ASN A 142 8.16 17.85 -6.33
C ASN A 142 8.33 18.22 -4.83
N GLY A 143 8.77 17.25 -4.02
CA GLY A 143 8.99 17.42 -2.57
C GLY A 143 7.73 17.47 -1.71
N LYS A 144 6.52 17.46 -2.30
CA LYS A 144 5.24 17.60 -1.59
C LYS A 144 4.49 16.29 -1.51
N LEU A 145 3.74 16.09 -0.42
CA LEU A 145 2.76 15.00 -0.29
C LEU A 145 1.56 15.27 -1.19
N ASN A 146 0.98 14.21 -1.77
CA ASN A 146 -0.25 14.35 -2.54
C ASN A 146 -1.47 14.46 -1.61
N PRO A 147 -2.23 15.59 -1.62
CA PRO A 147 -3.37 15.79 -0.73
C PRO A 147 -4.45 14.71 -0.84
N ALA A 148 -4.75 14.28 -2.07
CA ALA A 148 -5.79 13.29 -2.34
C ALA A 148 -5.41 11.90 -1.80
N VAL A 149 -4.14 11.49 -1.96
CA VAL A 149 -3.64 10.22 -1.40
C VAL A 149 -3.60 10.28 0.12
N MET A 150 -3.16 11.39 0.72
CA MET A 150 -3.15 11.56 2.18
C MET A 150 -4.56 11.54 2.77
N TYR A 151 -5.52 12.20 2.11
CA TYR A 151 -6.93 12.16 2.51
C TYR A 151 -7.51 10.74 2.45
N ALA A 152 -7.27 10.03 1.34
CA ALA A 152 -7.72 8.65 1.17
C ALA A 152 -7.08 7.71 2.22
N ALA A 153 -5.80 7.91 2.56
CA ALA A 153 -5.11 7.14 3.60
C ALA A 153 -5.76 7.36 4.98
N LYS A 154 -5.99 8.63 5.34
CA LYS A 154 -6.66 8.99 6.60
C LYS A 154 -8.07 8.38 6.68
N LYS A 155 -8.85 8.45 5.59
CA LYS A 155 -10.19 7.87 5.50
C LYS A 155 -10.20 6.35 5.65
N CYS A 156 -9.19 5.67 5.14
CA CYS A 156 -9.00 4.23 5.32
C CYS A 156 -8.47 3.85 6.71
N GLY A 157 -8.00 4.81 7.52
CA GLY A 157 -7.41 4.56 8.84
C GLY A 157 -5.97 4.06 8.77
N ILE A 158 -5.20 4.54 7.77
CA ILE A 158 -3.77 4.24 7.62
C ILE A 158 -2.97 5.38 8.25
N SER A 159 -2.16 5.06 9.25
CA SER A 159 -1.28 6.00 9.95
C SER A 159 0.21 5.81 9.65
N GLU A 160 0.60 4.60 9.23
CA GLU A 160 1.99 4.33 8.86
C GLU A 160 2.22 4.67 7.38
N ILE A 161 2.89 5.80 7.12
CA ILE A 161 3.17 6.29 5.78
C ILE A 161 4.67 6.49 5.61
N ILE A 162 5.21 6.00 4.50
CA ILE A 162 6.57 6.27 4.04
C ILE A 162 6.53 6.97 2.69
N SER A 163 7.23 8.09 2.58
CA SER A 163 7.30 8.91 1.36
C SER A 163 8.43 8.44 0.46
N VAL A 164 8.22 7.27 -0.16
CA VAL A 164 9.23 6.57 -0.97
C VAL A 164 8.59 6.05 -2.25
N GLY A 165 9.33 6.12 -3.36
CA GLY A 165 8.90 5.61 -4.66
C GLY A 165 9.76 4.48 -5.21
N GLY A 166 9.45 4.01 -6.43
CA GLY A 166 10.26 3.07 -7.19
C GLY A 166 10.55 1.73 -6.50
N SER A 167 11.56 1.02 -6.99
CA SER A 167 11.96 -0.29 -6.47
C SER A 167 12.47 -0.25 -5.03
N GLN A 168 13.01 0.89 -4.58
CA GLN A 168 13.42 1.07 -3.19
C GLN A 168 12.23 1.14 -2.22
N ALA A 169 11.05 1.57 -2.68
CA ALA A 169 9.82 1.52 -1.88
C ALA A 169 9.41 0.07 -1.61
N ILE A 170 9.39 -0.77 -2.65
CA ILE A 170 9.08 -2.19 -2.53
C ILE A 170 10.11 -2.89 -1.63
N ALA A 171 11.40 -2.62 -1.84
CA ALA A 171 12.46 -3.16 -0.98
C ALA A 171 12.32 -2.69 0.48
N SER A 172 11.89 -1.45 0.70
CA SER A 172 11.61 -0.92 2.06
C SER A 172 10.46 -1.67 2.72
N LEU A 173 9.34 -1.86 2.03
CA LEU A 173 8.19 -2.61 2.54
C LEU A 173 8.59 -4.05 2.92
N ALA A 174 9.40 -4.71 2.08
CA ALA A 174 9.85 -6.08 2.32
C ALA A 174 10.89 -6.20 3.45
N TYR A 175 11.93 -5.36 3.43
CA TYR A 175 13.13 -5.59 4.25
C TYR A 175 13.31 -4.63 5.43
N ILE A 176 12.64 -3.46 5.42
CA ILE A 176 12.67 -2.49 6.52
C ILE A 176 11.37 -2.55 7.30
N GLN A 177 10.22 -2.43 6.63
CA GLN A 177 8.91 -2.50 7.27
C GLN A 177 8.49 -3.94 7.60
N LYS A 178 9.04 -4.93 6.89
CA LYS A 178 8.82 -6.38 7.08
C LYS A 178 7.34 -6.74 7.08
N VAL A 179 6.61 -6.26 6.09
CA VAL A 179 5.19 -6.61 5.93
C VAL A 179 5.04 -8.01 5.35
N ASN A 180 3.94 -8.70 5.70
CA ASN A 180 3.67 -10.07 5.24
C ASN A 180 3.28 -10.15 3.77
N LYS A 181 2.63 -9.09 3.23
CA LYS A 181 2.23 -9.01 1.83
C LYS A 181 2.39 -7.58 1.31
N ILE A 182 2.84 -7.46 0.07
CA ILE A 182 2.93 -6.18 -0.65
C ILE A 182 1.91 -6.22 -1.78
N ILE A 183 1.14 -5.15 -1.93
CA ILE A 183 0.14 -4.95 -2.98
C ILE A 183 0.26 -3.56 -3.57
N GLY A 184 -0.11 -3.43 -4.84
CA GLY A 184 -0.05 -2.18 -5.59
C GLY A 184 0.23 -2.45 -7.06
N PRO A 185 0.21 -1.41 -7.92
CA PRO A 185 0.63 -1.52 -9.31
C PRO A 185 2.15 -1.71 -9.38
N GLY A 186 2.57 -2.62 -10.27
CA GLY A 186 3.99 -2.93 -10.51
C GLY A 186 4.24 -3.28 -11.97
#